data_2c3dc447ed98085ffc5d53e6a2979f94
#
_entry.id   2c3dc447ed98085ffc5d53e6a2979f94
#
_cell.length_a   1.000
_cell.length_b   1.000
_cell.length_c   1.000
_cell.angle_alpha   90.00
_cell.angle_beta   90.00
_cell.angle_gamma   90.00
#
_symmetry.space_group_name_H-M   'P 1'
#
loop_
_entity.id
_entity.type
_entity.pdbx_description
1 polymer ?
#
loop_
_entity_poly.entity_id
_entity_poly.type
_entity_poly.pdbx_seq_one_letter_code
_entity_poly.pdbx_strand_id
1 'polypeptide(L)'
;NEGYVKVCEIAKAEGAEVLPICAQLEAEIASLDKEEKEMFLADLGIEQGGLDLLIQRSYNLLGLISYLTAGKPEVRAWTIKKGTKAPQAAGKIHSDFERGFIRAEVVAFDDLMTCGTMTAAKEKGLVRSEGKEYVMQDGDIVLFRFNV
;
A
#
# COMPACT_ATOMS: atom_id res chain seq x y z
N ASN A 1 11.54 -0.54 30.30
CA ASN A 1 12.95 -0.24 30.07
C ASN A 1 13.13 1.29 30.01
N GLU A 2 13.88 1.86 30.99
CA GLU A 2 14.11 3.32 31.09
C GLU A 2 14.78 3.92 29.83
N GLY A 3 15.67 3.15 29.20
CA GLY A 3 16.32 3.59 27.96
C GLY A 3 15.32 3.78 26.82
N TYR A 4 14.34 2.91 26.69
CA TYR A 4 13.27 3.05 25.68
C TYR A 4 12.43 4.29 25.89
N VAL A 5 12.07 4.59 27.17
CA VAL A 5 11.30 5.79 27.49
C VAL A 5 12.07 7.07 27.10
N LYS A 6 13.37 7.14 27.41
CA LYS A 6 14.22 8.29 27.03
C LYS A 6 14.32 8.45 25.49
N VAL A 7 14.46 7.34 24.76
CA VAL A 7 14.47 7.38 23.28
C VAL A 7 13.14 7.92 22.73
N CYS A 8 12.02 7.48 23.30
CA CYS A 8 10.69 7.99 22.89
C CYS A 8 10.54 9.50 23.18
N GLU A 9 11.07 10.00 24.31
CA GLU A 9 11.04 11.43 24.63
C GLU A 9 11.87 12.26 23.64
N ILE A 10 13.07 11.80 23.29
CA ILE A 10 13.95 12.45 22.31
C ILE A 10 13.28 12.46 20.94
N ALA A 11 12.81 11.31 20.48
CA ALA A 11 12.15 11.18 19.19
C ALA A 11 10.92 12.08 19.06
N LYS A 12 10.12 12.16 20.14
CA LYS A 12 8.96 13.07 20.19
C LYS A 12 9.37 14.53 20.04
N ALA A 13 10.47 14.93 20.68
CA ALA A 13 10.99 16.30 20.58
C ALA A 13 11.50 16.64 19.17
N GLU A 14 12.02 15.65 18.45
CA GLU A 14 12.53 15.77 17.09
C GLU A 14 11.48 15.51 16.01
N GLY A 15 10.24 15.12 16.38
CA GLY A 15 9.19 14.75 15.43
C GLY A 15 9.46 13.44 14.71
N ALA A 16 10.29 12.57 15.29
CA ALA A 16 10.65 11.26 14.75
C ALA A 16 9.78 10.15 15.35
N GLU A 17 9.61 9.06 14.59
CA GLU A 17 8.95 7.84 15.08
C GLU A 17 9.95 6.87 15.71
N VAL A 18 9.50 6.08 16.68
CA VAL A 18 10.30 5.02 17.31
C VAL A 18 9.67 3.67 16.99
N LEU A 19 10.47 2.78 16.42
CA LEU A 19 10.06 1.42 16.12
C LEU A 19 10.92 0.43 16.92
N PRO A 20 10.42 -0.16 18.00
CA PRO A 20 11.14 -1.21 18.71
C PRO A 20 11.05 -2.52 17.91
N ILE A 21 12.20 -3.15 17.66
CA ILE A 21 12.30 -4.45 17.00
C ILE A 21 13.09 -5.39 17.89
N CYS A 22 12.55 -6.60 18.10
CA CYS A 22 13.26 -7.69 18.76
C CYS A 22 13.96 -8.56 17.70
N ALA A 23 15.27 -8.37 17.52
CA ALA A 23 16.05 -9.08 16.50
C ALA A 23 16.01 -10.61 16.67
N GLN A 24 15.94 -11.12 17.91
CA GLN A 24 15.81 -12.54 18.17
C GLN A 24 14.47 -13.08 17.68
N LEU A 25 13.37 -12.40 17.99
CA LEU A 25 12.04 -12.75 17.51
C LEU A 25 11.97 -12.76 15.99
N GLU A 26 12.52 -11.72 15.34
CA GLU A 26 12.54 -11.64 13.87
C GLU A 26 13.34 -12.80 13.25
N ALA A 27 14.44 -13.20 13.86
CA ALA A 27 15.24 -14.35 13.41
C ALA A 27 14.47 -15.68 13.56
N GLU A 28 13.71 -15.85 14.63
CA GLU A 28 12.89 -17.03 14.86
C GLU A 28 11.75 -17.14 13.83
N ILE A 29 10.99 -16.07 13.64
CA ILE A 29 9.85 -16.07 12.69
C ILE A 29 10.28 -16.08 11.21
N ALA A 30 11.50 -15.65 10.89
CA ALA A 30 12.02 -15.68 9.52
C ALA A 30 12.20 -17.10 8.97
N SER A 31 12.32 -18.11 9.84
CA SER A 31 12.46 -19.52 9.46
C SER A 31 11.14 -20.29 9.37
N LEU A 32 10.04 -19.66 9.81
CA LEU A 32 8.70 -20.26 9.85
C LEU A 32 7.98 -20.07 8.53
N ASP A 33 7.09 -20.99 8.18
CA ASP A 33 6.14 -20.79 7.11
C ASP A 33 5.06 -19.77 7.51
N LYS A 34 4.17 -19.42 6.57
CA LYS A 34 3.18 -18.36 6.78
C LYS A 34 2.21 -18.68 7.91
N GLU A 35 1.72 -19.92 7.98
CA GLU A 35 0.73 -20.36 8.98
C GLU A 35 1.37 -20.43 10.37
N GLU A 36 2.58 -20.99 10.47
CA GLU A 36 3.37 -21.03 11.69
C GLU A 36 3.70 -19.63 12.21
N LYS A 37 4.08 -18.70 11.32
CA LYS A 37 4.36 -17.30 11.65
C LYS A 37 3.12 -16.61 12.23
N GLU A 38 1.95 -16.77 11.59
CA GLU A 38 0.69 -16.18 12.06
C GLU A 38 0.31 -16.71 13.44
N MET A 39 0.42 -18.02 13.67
CA MET A 39 0.17 -18.64 14.98
C MET A 39 1.14 -18.14 16.05
N PHE A 40 2.42 -18.10 15.75
CA PHE A 40 3.46 -17.69 16.69
C PHE A 40 3.32 -16.22 17.10
N LEU A 41 3.02 -15.32 16.16
CA LEU A 41 2.74 -13.91 16.44
C LEU A 41 1.47 -13.74 17.29
N ALA A 42 0.41 -14.50 16.99
CA ALA A 42 -0.84 -14.48 17.76
C ALA A 42 -0.63 -14.92 19.21
N ASP A 43 0.15 -15.98 19.45
CA ASP A 43 0.48 -16.46 20.81
C ASP A 43 1.23 -15.42 21.64
N LEU A 44 2.02 -14.57 20.99
CA LEU A 44 2.74 -13.46 21.62
C LEU A 44 1.90 -12.17 21.74
N GLY A 45 0.69 -12.14 21.19
CA GLY A 45 -0.14 -10.95 21.15
C GLY A 45 0.43 -9.87 20.24
N ILE A 46 1.19 -10.24 19.21
CA ILE A 46 1.82 -9.34 18.22
C ILE A 46 1.02 -9.44 16.92
N GLU A 47 0.52 -8.31 16.42
CA GLU A 47 -0.29 -8.27 15.20
C GLU A 47 0.53 -8.42 13.93
N GLN A 48 1.77 -7.91 13.92
CA GLN A 48 2.64 -7.88 12.72
C GLN A 48 4.10 -8.11 13.10
N GLY A 49 4.87 -8.75 12.22
CA GLY A 49 6.32 -8.85 12.34
C GLY A 49 7.01 -7.48 12.21
N GLY A 50 8.18 -7.34 12.81
CA GLY A 50 8.92 -6.09 12.82
C GLY A 50 9.34 -5.61 11.43
N LEU A 51 9.62 -6.54 10.50
CA LEU A 51 9.93 -6.19 9.11
C LEU A 51 8.72 -5.56 8.40
N ASP A 52 7.53 -6.14 8.55
CA ASP A 52 6.31 -5.62 7.94
C ASP A 52 5.98 -4.23 8.51
N LEU A 53 6.14 -4.07 9.82
CA LEU A 53 5.94 -2.80 10.51
C LEU A 53 6.98 -1.75 10.09
N LEU A 54 8.24 -2.14 9.90
CA LEU A 54 9.31 -1.25 9.39
C LEU A 54 8.98 -0.75 7.99
N ILE A 55 8.54 -1.63 7.08
CA ILE A 55 8.14 -1.27 5.72
C ILE A 55 6.99 -0.26 5.78
N GLN A 56 5.93 -0.56 6.53
CA GLN A 56 4.76 0.30 6.65
C GLN A 56 5.11 1.70 7.19
N ARG A 57 5.93 1.76 8.27
CA ARG A 57 6.39 3.04 8.85
C ARG A 57 7.27 3.81 7.89
N SER A 58 8.15 3.13 7.14
CA SER A 58 8.99 3.76 6.14
C SER A 58 8.17 4.36 4.98
N TYR A 59 7.16 3.64 4.50
CA TYR A 59 6.23 4.16 3.49
C TYR A 59 5.50 5.41 3.99
N ASN A 60 4.99 5.38 5.22
CA ASN A 60 4.32 6.53 5.84
C ASN A 60 5.26 7.74 5.97
N LEU A 61 6.48 7.51 6.47
CA LEU A 61 7.49 8.57 6.65
C LEU A 61 7.89 9.22 5.32
N LEU A 62 8.00 8.43 4.26
CA LEU A 62 8.34 8.91 2.92
C LEU A 62 7.13 9.47 2.16
N GLY A 63 5.93 9.39 2.73
CA GLY A 63 4.69 9.79 2.08
C GLY A 63 4.38 8.98 0.84
N LEU A 64 4.69 7.67 0.86
CA LEU A 64 4.44 6.75 -0.24
C LEU A 64 3.10 6.04 -0.08
N ILE A 65 2.47 5.78 -1.21
CA ILE A 65 1.28 4.94 -1.34
C ILE A 65 1.46 4.00 -2.53
N SER A 66 0.68 2.93 -2.57
CA SER A 66 0.69 1.97 -3.68
C SER A 66 -0.68 1.86 -4.32
N TYR A 67 -0.73 1.89 -5.64
CA TYR A 67 -1.90 1.49 -6.41
C TYR A 67 -1.60 0.21 -7.19
N LEU A 68 -2.63 -0.49 -7.61
CA LEU A 68 -2.55 -1.77 -8.31
C LEU A 68 -3.07 -1.66 -9.74
N THR A 69 -2.41 -2.34 -10.66
CA THR A 69 -2.99 -2.67 -11.96
C THR A 69 -3.25 -4.16 -12.00
N ALA A 70 -4.47 -4.53 -12.41
CA ALA A 70 -4.88 -5.93 -12.53
C ALA A 70 -5.34 -6.19 -13.97
N GLY A 71 -4.57 -6.96 -14.71
CA GLY A 71 -4.87 -7.39 -16.07
C GLY A 71 -4.67 -8.89 -16.23
N LYS A 72 -5.10 -9.44 -17.40
CA LYS A 72 -4.88 -10.86 -17.69
C LYS A 72 -3.41 -11.28 -17.68
N PRO A 73 -2.46 -10.45 -18.19
CA PRO A 73 -1.04 -10.85 -18.22
C PRO A 73 -0.36 -10.72 -16.86
N GLU A 74 -0.71 -9.71 -16.06
CA GLU A 74 -0.07 -9.50 -14.74
C GLU A 74 -0.94 -8.70 -13.78
N VAL A 75 -0.65 -8.88 -12.49
CA VAL A 75 -1.08 -7.99 -11.41
C VAL A 75 0.16 -7.35 -10.83
N ARG A 76 0.17 -6.01 -10.71
CA ARG A 76 1.35 -5.28 -10.27
C ARG A 76 1.00 -4.11 -9.36
N ALA A 77 1.80 -3.95 -8.30
CA ALA A 77 1.76 -2.78 -7.43
C ALA A 77 2.75 -1.71 -7.94
N TRP A 78 2.32 -0.45 -7.87
CA TRP A 78 3.08 0.72 -8.30
C TRP A 78 3.17 1.70 -7.15
N THR A 79 4.38 2.03 -6.74
CA THR A 79 4.60 2.99 -5.65
C THR A 79 4.68 4.41 -6.19
N ILE A 80 3.91 5.31 -5.57
CA ILE A 80 3.85 6.73 -5.88
C ILE A 80 3.87 7.56 -4.59
N LYS A 81 4.07 8.87 -4.71
CA LYS A 81 3.91 9.79 -3.58
C LYS A 81 2.44 10.09 -3.31
N LYS A 82 2.08 10.22 -2.05
CA LYS A 82 0.76 10.71 -1.64
C LYS A 82 0.49 12.07 -2.26
N GLY A 83 -0.71 12.28 -2.80
CA GLY A 83 -1.06 13.50 -3.54
C GLY A 83 -0.78 13.43 -5.04
N THR A 84 -0.20 12.33 -5.57
CA THR A 84 -0.02 12.13 -7.00
C THR A 84 -1.37 12.01 -7.71
N LYS A 85 -1.56 12.74 -8.82
CA LYS A 85 -2.77 12.68 -9.65
C LYS A 85 -2.72 11.51 -10.63
N ALA A 86 -3.88 11.09 -11.13
CA ALA A 86 -4.03 9.95 -12.03
C ALA A 86 -3.14 9.99 -13.29
N PRO A 87 -2.95 11.12 -14.00
CA PRO A 87 -2.05 11.16 -15.15
C PRO A 87 -0.59 10.85 -14.78
N GLN A 88 -0.07 11.45 -13.69
CA GLN A 88 1.30 11.19 -13.21
C GLN A 88 1.47 9.76 -12.71
N ALA A 89 0.43 9.18 -12.08
CA ALA A 89 0.42 7.78 -11.71
C ALA A 89 0.50 6.88 -12.97
N ALA A 90 -0.29 7.16 -14.00
CA ALA A 90 -0.20 6.47 -15.29
C ALA A 90 1.20 6.58 -15.91
N GLY A 91 1.86 7.72 -15.75
CA GLY A 91 3.24 8.00 -16.18
C GLY A 91 4.29 7.11 -15.52
N LYS A 92 4.01 6.58 -14.32
CA LYS A 92 4.86 5.58 -13.68
C LYS A 92 4.93 4.26 -14.44
N ILE A 93 3.89 3.93 -15.18
CA ILE A 93 3.85 2.74 -16.04
C ILE A 93 4.58 3.02 -17.35
N HIS A 94 4.19 4.10 -18.04
CA HIS A 94 4.82 4.54 -19.28
C HIS A 94 4.49 6.01 -19.55
N SER A 95 5.45 6.76 -20.12
CA SER A 95 5.27 8.19 -20.43
C SER A 95 4.10 8.46 -21.39
N ASP A 96 3.82 7.53 -22.30
CA ASP A 96 2.69 7.65 -23.22
C ASP A 96 1.33 7.58 -22.49
N PHE A 97 1.23 6.84 -21.40
CA PHE A 97 0.01 6.78 -20.60
C PHE A 97 -0.29 8.11 -19.92
N GLU A 98 0.73 8.83 -19.48
CA GLU A 98 0.57 10.19 -18.95
C GLU A 98 0.16 11.17 -20.04
N ARG A 99 0.88 11.17 -21.16
CA ARG A 99 0.67 12.08 -22.27
C ARG A 99 -0.70 11.91 -22.93
N GLY A 100 -1.10 10.65 -23.15
CA GLY A 100 -2.37 10.28 -23.76
C GLY A 100 -3.51 10.07 -22.78
N PHE A 101 -3.37 10.42 -21.49
CA PHE A 101 -4.35 10.12 -20.46
C PHE A 101 -5.74 10.68 -20.78
N ILE A 102 -6.75 9.81 -20.73
CA ILE A 102 -8.17 10.16 -20.92
C ILE A 102 -8.88 10.14 -19.58
N ARG A 103 -8.87 8.95 -18.91
CA ARG A 103 -9.52 8.73 -17.63
C ARG A 103 -8.93 7.48 -16.94
N ALA A 104 -9.22 7.33 -15.65
CA ALA A 104 -8.94 6.12 -14.89
C ALA A 104 -10.26 5.46 -14.44
N GLU A 105 -10.39 4.16 -14.65
CA GLU A 105 -11.44 3.35 -14.02
C GLU A 105 -10.85 2.82 -12.71
N VAL A 106 -11.41 3.26 -11.58
CA VAL A 106 -10.84 3.03 -10.24
C VAL A 106 -11.82 2.29 -9.35
N VAL A 107 -11.36 1.28 -8.65
CA VAL A 107 -12.10 0.61 -7.58
C VAL A 107 -11.16 0.45 -6.37
N ALA A 108 -11.68 0.65 -5.16
CA ALA A 108 -10.90 0.40 -3.95
C ALA A 108 -10.63 -1.10 -3.78
N PHE A 109 -9.46 -1.45 -3.23
CA PHE A 109 -9.08 -2.85 -3.01
C PHE A 109 -10.13 -3.61 -2.19
N ASP A 110 -10.57 -3.05 -1.06
CA ASP A 110 -11.53 -3.69 -0.17
C ASP A 110 -12.90 -3.91 -0.83
N ASP A 111 -13.33 -2.94 -1.65
CA ASP A 111 -14.57 -3.06 -2.43
C ASP A 111 -14.49 -4.21 -3.43
N LEU A 112 -13.36 -4.33 -4.14
CA LEU A 112 -13.16 -5.42 -5.09
C LEU A 112 -13.09 -6.78 -4.39
N MET A 113 -12.37 -6.87 -3.27
CA MET A 113 -12.29 -8.11 -2.49
C MET A 113 -13.66 -8.55 -1.96
N THR A 114 -14.47 -7.61 -1.48
CA THR A 114 -15.84 -7.87 -1.02
C THR A 114 -16.75 -8.31 -2.17
N CYS A 115 -16.57 -7.76 -3.36
CA CYS A 115 -17.36 -8.13 -4.55
C CYS A 115 -16.91 -9.42 -5.23
N GLY A 116 -15.64 -9.80 -5.02
CA GLY A 116 -15.00 -10.99 -5.61
C GLY A 116 -14.64 -10.84 -7.09
N THR A 117 -15.32 -10.00 -7.86
CA THR A 117 -15.05 -9.77 -9.29
C THR A 117 -15.24 -8.32 -9.70
N MET A 118 -14.48 -7.89 -10.72
CA MET A 118 -14.63 -6.55 -11.31
C MET A 118 -16.02 -6.33 -11.92
N THR A 119 -16.65 -7.37 -12.45
CA THR A 119 -18.02 -7.30 -13.01
C THR A 119 -19.02 -6.99 -11.91
N ALA A 120 -18.98 -7.71 -10.79
CA ALA A 120 -19.84 -7.47 -9.65
C ALA A 120 -19.63 -6.08 -9.04
N ALA A 121 -18.37 -5.61 -8.97
CA ALA A 121 -18.07 -4.26 -8.53
C ALA A 121 -18.67 -3.18 -9.46
N LYS A 122 -18.63 -3.40 -10.78
CA LYS A 122 -19.30 -2.52 -11.78
C LYS A 122 -20.82 -2.50 -11.62
N GLU A 123 -21.44 -3.64 -11.46
CA GLU A 123 -22.90 -3.76 -11.27
C GLU A 123 -23.37 -3.05 -10.00
N LYS A 124 -22.54 -3.04 -8.96
CA LYS A 124 -22.78 -2.30 -7.71
C LYS A 124 -22.43 -0.81 -7.78
N GLY A 125 -21.88 -0.32 -8.91
CA GLY A 125 -21.49 1.07 -9.09
C GLY A 125 -20.24 1.48 -8.29
N LEU A 126 -19.42 0.53 -7.84
CA LEU A 126 -18.22 0.78 -7.06
C LEU A 126 -16.99 1.11 -7.94
N VAL A 127 -17.07 0.85 -9.24
CA VAL A 127 -16.04 1.25 -10.21
C VAL A 127 -16.32 2.67 -10.66
N ARG A 128 -15.47 3.59 -10.23
CA ARG A 128 -15.56 5.01 -10.54
C ARG A 128 -14.81 5.34 -11.83
N SER A 129 -15.29 6.33 -12.57
CA SER A 129 -14.58 6.90 -13.73
C SER A 129 -14.01 8.25 -13.33
N GLU A 130 -12.69 8.31 -13.19
CA GLU A 130 -11.99 9.45 -12.62
C GLU A 130 -11.19 10.19 -13.71
N GLY A 131 -11.20 11.52 -13.62
CA GLY A 131 -10.51 12.41 -14.56
C GLY A 131 -9.09 12.76 -14.14
N LYS A 132 -8.52 13.78 -14.83
CA LYS A 132 -7.13 14.22 -14.63
C LYS A 132 -6.82 14.77 -13.24
N GLU A 133 -7.81 15.28 -12.55
CA GLU A 133 -7.66 15.89 -11.22
C GLU A 133 -7.78 14.88 -10.08
N TYR A 134 -8.10 13.63 -10.39
CA TYR A 134 -8.20 12.58 -9.36
C TYR A 134 -6.87 12.36 -8.67
N VAL A 135 -6.88 12.47 -7.35
CA VAL A 135 -5.73 12.19 -6.48
C VAL A 135 -5.80 10.72 -6.08
N MET A 136 -4.78 9.96 -6.47
CA MET A 136 -4.68 8.53 -6.19
C MET A 136 -4.71 8.24 -4.69
N GLN A 137 -5.42 7.18 -4.33
CA GLN A 137 -5.50 6.68 -2.97
C GLN A 137 -4.71 5.37 -2.85
N ASP A 138 -4.25 5.09 -1.61
CA ASP A 138 -3.59 3.82 -1.32
C ASP A 138 -4.56 2.65 -1.51
N GLY A 139 -4.12 1.59 -2.18
CA GLY A 139 -4.97 0.44 -2.50
C GLY A 139 -5.94 0.63 -3.67
N ASP A 140 -5.89 1.75 -4.41
CA ASP A 140 -6.66 1.87 -5.65
C ASP A 140 -6.27 0.79 -6.65
N ILE A 141 -7.25 0.07 -7.20
CA ILE A 141 -7.07 -0.82 -8.35
C ILE A 141 -7.53 -0.07 -9.59
N VAL A 142 -6.62 0.10 -10.56
CA VAL A 142 -6.80 1.09 -11.63
C VAL A 142 -6.61 0.48 -13.02
N LEU A 143 -7.50 0.86 -13.93
CA LEU A 143 -7.34 0.69 -15.36
C LEU A 143 -7.29 2.06 -16.04
N PHE A 144 -6.12 2.46 -16.50
CA PHE A 144 -5.95 3.72 -17.24
C PHE A 144 -6.44 3.58 -18.68
N ARG A 145 -7.23 4.54 -19.12
CA ARG A 145 -7.63 4.73 -20.52
C ARG A 145 -6.84 5.88 -21.11
N PHE A 146 -6.13 5.61 -22.16
CA PHE A 146 -5.27 6.57 -22.85
C PHE A 146 -5.35 6.40 -24.36
N ASN A 147 -4.93 7.43 -25.09
CA ASN A 147 -4.81 7.42 -26.55
C ASN A 147 -3.48 8.07 -26.94
N VAL A 148 -2.68 7.41 -27.73
CA VAL A 148 -1.38 7.86 -28.26
C VAL A 148 -1.35 7.71 -29.76
#